data_0e592d8d1db03d53b42599cb3cc2394e
#
_entry.id   0e592d8d1db03d53b42599cb3cc2394e
#
_cell.length_a   1.000
_cell.length_b   1.000
_cell.length_c   1.000
_cell.angle_alpha   90.00
_cell.angle_beta   90.00
_cell.angle_gamma   90.00
#
_symmetry.space_group_name_H-M   'P 1'
#
loop_
_entity.id
_entity.type
_entity.pdbx_description
1 polymer ?
#
loop_
_entity_poly.entity_id
_entity_poly.type
_entity_poly.pdbx_seq_one_letter_code
_entity_poly.pdbx_strand_id
1 'polypeptide(L)'
;MVNLRRGVGITLCLILWSWANAALARPVSYPDGWTLILDNNDIQNSALVHYTLDTNHALGLRLRYDRDDDYSFLGPQLNRLIKRWNNPDSQANLYGHAALGAVIDDQSGPLTREDDLGVFLGLSGDWETRRYFVSVAAEHWDNGRFGDFSSFRSRLGIAPYVANTGALHTWIMVEGRYRPQRENALSGAAILRLFKGANLLELGVDDQGEALLNYIYTF
;
A
#
# COMPACT_ATOMS: atom_id res chain seq x y z
N MET A 1 38.59 -61.84 -8.61
CA MET A 1 38.40 -61.05 -7.37
C MET A 1 38.14 -59.62 -7.78
N VAL A 2 36.87 -59.22 -7.64
CA VAL A 2 36.37 -57.94 -8.12
C VAL A 2 36.28 -56.99 -6.93
N ASN A 3 36.95 -55.86 -7.02
CA ASN A 3 36.84 -54.81 -6.02
C ASN A 3 35.93 -53.70 -6.55
N LEU A 4 34.74 -53.66 -6.00
CA LEU A 4 33.75 -52.60 -6.22
C LEU A 4 34.10 -51.40 -5.32
N ARG A 5 34.53 -50.30 -5.94
CA ARG A 5 34.63 -49.00 -5.22
C ARG A 5 33.31 -48.28 -5.37
N ARG A 6 32.58 -48.16 -4.28
CA ARG A 6 31.40 -47.29 -4.18
C ARG A 6 31.85 -45.84 -3.97
N GLY A 7 31.58 -45.01 -4.95
CA GLY A 7 31.69 -43.57 -4.85
C GLY A 7 30.57 -43.01 -3.98
N VAL A 8 30.95 -42.36 -2.89
CA VAL A 8 30.02 -41.58 -2.06
C VAL A 8 29.84 -40.21 -2.73
N GLY A 9 28.71 -40.00 -3.35
CA GLY A 9 28.30 -38.69 -3.83
C GLY A 9 27.90 -37.78 -2.65
N ILE A 10 28.73 -36.79 -2.38
CA ILE A 10 28.39 -35.72 -1.45
C ILE A 10 27.44 -34.78 -2.16
N THR A 11 26.15 -34.92 -1.85
CA THR A 11 25.14 -33.94 -2.25
C THR A 11 25.30 -32.72 -1.36
N LEU A 12 25.91 -31.68 -1.91
CA LEU A 12 26.04 -30.38 -1.27
C LEU A 12 24.68 -29.71 -1.31
N CYS A 13 23.88 -29.83 -0.25
CA CYS A 13 22.71 -29.01 -0.02
C CYS A 13 23.17 -27.57 0.23
N LEU A 14 23.19 -26.76 -0.82
CA LEU A 14 23.25 -25.31 -0.71
C LEU A 14 21.94 -24.84 -0.07
N ILE A 15 21.94 -24.71 1.24
CA ILE A 15 20.93 -23.95 1.96
C ILE A 15 21.19 -22.49 1.63
N LEU A 16 20.49 -22.00 0.61
CA LEU A 16 20.33 -20.57 0.37
C LEU A 16 19.56 -19.99 1.56
N TRP A 17 20.31 -19.53 2.54
CA TRP A 17 19.78 -18.66 3.58
C TRP A 17 19.39 -17.34 2.92
N SER A 18 18.18 -17.29 2.36
CA SER A 18 17.54 -16.06 2.02
C SER A 18 17.34 -15.27 3.32
N TRP A 19 18.13 -14.26 3.50
CA TRP A 19 17.87 -13.21 4.47
C TRP A 19 16.55 -12.56 4.03
N ALA A 20 15.46 -13.07 4.57
CA ALA A 20 14.16 -12.42 4.43
C ALA A 20 14.25 -11.11 5.22
N ASN A 21 14.72 -10.06 4.55
CA ASN A 21 14.44 -8.71 5.00
C ASN A 21 12.93 -8.65 5.16
N ALA A 22 12.44 -8.25 6.34
CA ALA A 22 11.04 -7.98 6.56
C ALA A 22 10.65 -6.88 5.57
N ALA A 23 10.10 -7.28 4.42
CA ALA A 23 9.62 -6.38 3.40
C ALA A 23 8.36 -5.76 3.97
N LEU A 24 8.49 -4.61 4.63
CA LEU A 24 7.37 -3.79 4.99
C LEU A 24 6.70 -3.36 3.70
N ALA A 25 5.41 -3.57 3.61
CA ALA A 25 4.59 -3.21 2.48
C ALA A 25 4.61 -1.69 2.29
N ARG A 26 5.39 -1.21 1.36
CA ARG A 26 5.72 0.21 1.14
C ARG A 26 5.43 0.63 -0.28
N PRO A 27 5.14 1.93 -0.52
CA PRO A 27 4.97 2.48 -1.88
C PRO A 27 6.20 2.30 -2.79
N VAL A 28 7.40 2.14 -2.22
CA VAL A 28 8.63 1.73 -2.89
C VAL A 28 9.23 0.60 -2.09
N SER A 29 9.30 -0.59 -2.70
CA SER A 29 9.78 -1.83 -2.10
C SER A 29 11.29 -2.02 -2.35
N TYR A 30 11.76 -3.24 -2.50
CA TYR A 30 13.12 -3.54 -2.93
C TYR A 30 13.22 -3.49 -4.47
N PRO A 31 14.37 -3.10 -5.05
CA PRO A 31 14.57 -3.10 -6.49
C PRO A 31 14.24 -4.46 -7.12
N ASP A 32 13.67 -4.43 -8.33
CA ASP A 32 13.20 -5.58 -9.10
C ASP A 32 12.00 -6.33 -8.48
N GLY A 33 11.40 -5.81 -7.40
CA GLY A 33 10.21 -6.38 -6.76
C GLY A 33 8.91 -5.81 -7.34
N TRP A 34 7.89 -6.67 -7.40
CA TRP A 34 6.52 -6.27 -7.67
C TRP A 34 5.75 -6.12 -6.36
N THR A 35 4.82 -5.18 -6.32
CA THR A 35 3.93 -5.00 -5.18
C THR A 35 2.50 -4.79 -5.68
N LEU A 36 1.57 -5.54 -5.10
CA LEU A 36 0.13 -5.32 -5.21
C LEU A 36 -0.35 -4.62 -3.95
N ILE A 37 -1.09 -3.54 -4.10
CA ILE A 37 -1.77 -2.81 -3.02
C ILE A 37 -3.25 -2.76 -3.33
N LEU A 38 -4.09 -3.32 -2.46
CA LEU A 38 -5.53 -3.17 -2.47
C LEU A 38 -5.95 -2.29 -1.30
N ASP A 39 -6.75 -1.26 -1.55
CA ASP A 39 -7.30 -0.34 -0.55
C ASP A 39 -8.80 -0.19 -0.79
N ASN A 40 -9.60 -0.82 0.07
CA ASN A 40 -11.05 -0.85 -0.03
C ASN A 40 -11.66 -0.34 1.26
N ASN A 41 -12.54 0.62 1.13
CA ASN A 41 -13.23 1.27 2.24
C ASN A 41 -14.62 1.79 1.80
N ASP A 42 -15.27 2.57 2.65
CA ASP A 42 -16.57 3.21 2.40
C ASP A 42 -16.60 4.06 1.12
N ILE A 43 -15.46 4.69 0.77
CA ILE A 43 -15.34 5.71 -0.28
C ILE A 43 -14.92 5.10 -1.62
N GLN A 44 -14.03 4.10 -1.59
CA GLN A 44 -13.35 3.62 -2.80
C GLN A 44 -13.00 2.14 -2.75
N ASN A 45 -12.88 1.60 -3.95
CA ASN A 45 -12.12 0.37 -4.21
C ASN A 45 -10.91 0.73 -5.06
N SER A 46 -9.72 0.42 -4.61
CA SER A 46 -8.49 0.77 -5.33
C SER A 46 -7.54 -0.41 -5.39
N ALA A 47 -6.91 -0.56 -6.54
CA ALA A 47 -5.81 -1.50 -6.77
C ALA A 47 -4.64 -0.77 -7.42
N LEU A 48 -3.43 -0.99 -6.90
CA LEU A 48 -2.19 -0.53 -7.51
C LEU A 48 -1.25 -1.71 -7.62
N VAL A 49 -0.82 -2.01 -8.84
CA VAL A 49 0.29 -2.94 -9.08
C VAL A 49 1.47 -2.14 -9.58
N HIS A 50 2.59 -2.23 -8.90
CA HIS A 50 3.80 -1.48 -9.29
C HIS A 50 5.06 -2.34 -9.23
N TYR A 51 6.01 -2.00 -10.09
CA TYR A 51 7.36 -2.53 -10.14
C TYR A 51 8.34 -1.50 -9.58
N THR A 52 9.22 -1.92 -8.69
CA THR A 52 10.24 -1.07 -8.10
C THR A 52 11.47 -1.02 -9.00
N LEU A 53 11.68 0.12 -9.66
CA LEU A 53 12.74 0.33 -10.64
C LEU A 53 14.13 0.41 -9.99
N ASP A 54 14.19 1.10 -8.85
CA ASP A 54 15.40 1.31 -8.07
C ASP A 54 15.05 1.54 -6.58
N THR A 55 16.02 1.90 -5.76
CA THR A 55 15.82 2.13 -4.32
C THR A 55 14.86 3.28 -3.99
N ASN A 56 14.54 4.14 -4.95
CA ASN A 56 13.76 5.36 -4.75
C ASN A 56 12.51 5.46 -5.61
N HIS A 57 12.39 4.67 -6.69
CA HIS A 57 11.31 4.81 -7.66
C HIS A 57 10.59 3.50 -7.91
N ALA A 58 9.26 3.57 -7.96
CA ALA A 58 8.41 2.49 -8.42
C ALA A 58 7.38 3.06 -9.41
N LEU A 59 7.14 2.32 -10.49
CA LEU A 59 6.17 2.65 -11.53
C LEU A 59 5.13 1.55 -11.61
N GLY A 60 3.86 1.91 -11.67
CA GLY A 60 2.77 0.95 -11.70
C GLY A 60 1.55 1.44 -12.43
N LEU A 61 0.50 0.64 -12.32
CA LEU A 61 -0.83 0.93 -12.83
C LEU A 61 -1.79 0.98 -11.65
N ARG A 62 -2.52 2.10 -11.53
CA ARG A 62 -3.58 2.30 -10.55
C ARG A 62 -4.94 2.18 -11.21
N LEU A 63 -5.80 1.38 -10.59
CA LEU A 63 -7.24 1.38 -10.79
C LEU A 63 -7.89 1.89 -9.50
N ARG A 64 -8.84 2.81 -9.60
CA ARG A 64 -9.64 3.31 -8.48
C ARG A 64 -11.08 3.50 -8.94
N TYR A 65 -12.01 2.93 -8.20
CA TYR A 65 -13.45 3.20 -8.33
C TYR A 65 -13.89 4.06 -7.15
N ASP A 66 -14.48 5.22 -7.42
CA ASP A 66 -15.11 6.08 -6.42
C ASP A 66 -16.57 5.67 -6.25
N ARG A 67 -16.96 5.38 -5.00
CA ARG A 67 -18.30 4.89 -4.70
C ARG A 67 -19.34 6.00 -4.55
N ASP A 68 -18.90 7.24 -4.31
CA ASP A 68 -19.80 8.36 -4.11
C ASP A 68 -20.27 8.95 -5.44
N ASP A 69 -19.32 9.08 -6.37
CA ASP A 69 -19.52 9.78 -7.64
C ASP A 69 -19.59 8.82 -8.84
N ASP A 70 -19.52 7.48 -8.59
CA ASP A 70 -19.66 6.39 -9.57
C ASP A 70 -18.77 6.56 -10.81
N TYR A 71 -17.49 6.83 -10.61
CA TYR A 71 -16.51 6.86 -11.69
C TYR A 71 -15.30 5.98 -11.37
N SER A 72 -14.62 5.53 -12.41
CA SER A 72 -13.34 4.82 -12.32
C SER A 72 -12.19 5.65 -12.84
N PHE A 73 -11.05 5.59 -12.17
CA PHE A 73 -9.77 6.11 -12.65
C PHE A 73 -8.86 4.95 -13.02
N LEU A 74 -8.23 5.03 -14.21
CA LEU A 74 -7.21 4.07 -14.66
C LEU A 74 -6.02 4.81 -15.25
N GLY A 75 -4.83 4.64 -14.66
CA GLY A 75 -3.63 5.29 -15.18
C GLY A 75 -2.33 4.84 -14.55
N PRO A 76 -1.19 5.13 -15.21
CA PRO A 76 0.13 4.94 -14.64
C PRO A 76 0.32 5.79 -13.39
N GLN A 77 1.01 5.23 -12.40
CA GLN A 77 1.40 5.91 -11.17
C GLN A 77 2.89 5.75 -10.90
N LEU A 78 3.54 6.86 -10.64
CA LEU A 78 4.90 6.94 -10.12
C LEU A 78 4.86 7.10 -8.59
N ASN A 79 5.61 6.27 -7.87
CA ASN A 79 5.90 6.44 -6.45
C ASN A 79 7.39 6.73 -6.30
N ARG A 80 7.72 7.74 -5.49
CA ARG A 80 9.09 8.13 -5.21
C ARG A 80 9.36 8.15 -3.71
N LEU A 81 10.36 7.42 -3.26
CA LEU A 81 10.94 7.61 -1.93
C LEU A 81 11.81 8.86 -1.95
N ILE A 82 11.32 9.95 -1.35
CA ILE A 82 12.03 11.24 -1.29
C ILE A 82 13.17 11.15 -0.28
N LYS A 83 12.87 10.58 0.90
CA LYS A 83 13.86 10.43 1.96
C LYS A 83 13.53 9.28 2.90
N ARG A 84 14.58 8.62 3.37
CA ARG A 84 14.53 7.61 4.44
C ARG A 84 15.50 7.98 5.54
N TRP A 85 15.03 7.87 6.76
CA TRP A 85 15.86 8.00 7.97
C TRP A 85 15.87 6.65 8.67
N ASN A 86 17.06 6.10 8.85
CA ASN A 86 17.28 4.84 9.56
C ASN A 86 18.03 5.14 10.86
N ASN A 87 17.38 4.85 11.98
CA ASN A 87 17.99 4.88 13.30
C ASN A 87 18.04 3.44 13.86
N PRO A 88 18.83 3.16 14.91
CA PRO A 88 18.92 1.82 15.47
C PRO A 88 17.59 1.17 15.85
N ASP A 89 16.65 1.97 16.38
CA ASP A 89 15.36 1.49 16.90
C ASP A 89 14.15 2.00 16.13
N SER A 90 14.33 2.81 15.08
CA SER A 90 13.22 3.38 14.32
C SER A 90 13.59 3.64 12.86
N GLN A 91 12.57 3.67 12.01
CA GLN A 91 12.69 4.09 10.63
C GLN A 91 11.60 5.11 10.31
N ALA A 92 11.94 6.11 9.49
CA ALA A 92 10.97 7.03 8.91
C ALA A 92 11.17 7.14 7.41
N ASN A 93 10.09 7.36 6.69
CA ASN A 93 10.10 7.50 5.25
C ASN A 93 9.21 8.68 4.84
N LEU A 94 9.59 9.32 3.72
CA LEU A 94 8.79 10.35 3.06
C LEU A 94 8.68 9.96 1.58
N TYR A 95 7.45 9.91 1.06
CA TYR A 95 7.14 9.52 -0.30
C TYR A 95 6.34 10.60 -1.04
N GLY A 96 6.61 10.72 -2.34
CA GLY A 96 5.76 11.45 -3.28
C GLY A 96 5.08 10.47 -4.24
N HIS A 97 3.86 10.79 -4.66
CA HIS A 97 3.05 10.00 -5.55
C HIS A 97 2.48 10.89 -6.65
N ALA A 98 2.45 10.41 -7.88
CA ALA A 98 1.81 11.09 -8.98
C ALA A 98 1.21 10.07 -9.95
N ALA A 99 -0.01 10.32 -10.43
CA ALA A 99 -0.63 9.54 -11.49
C ALA A 99 -1.35 10.44 -12.48
N LEU A 100 -1.43 9.97 -13.72
CA LEU A 100 -2.20 10.58 -14.80
C LEU A 100 -2.96 9.46 -15.49
N GLY A 101 -4.26 9.63 -15.73
CA GLY A 101 -5.05 8.55 -16.30
C GLY A 101 -6.39 8.97 -16.83
N ALA A 102 -7.12 7.99 -17.38
CA ALA A 102 -8.50 8.18 -17.82
C ALA A 102 -9.45 8.11 -16.62
N VAL A 103 -10.37 9.05 -16.56
CA VAL A 103 -11.54 9.02 -15.68
C VAL A 103 -12.72 8.56 -16.53
N ILE A 104 -13.37 7.52 -16.07
CA ILE A 104 -14.37 6.75 -16.81
C ILE A 104 -15.70 6.90 -16.08
N ASP A 105 -16.71 7.40 -16.76
CA ASP A 105 -18.07 7.49 -16.23
C ASP A 105 -18.71 6.08 -16.18
N ASP A 106 -18.95 5.57 -14.98
CA ASP A 106 -19.55 4.25 -14.79
C ASP A 106 -21.10 4.30 -14.76
N GLN A 107 -21.70 5.50 -14.66
CA GLN A 107 -23.17 5.68 -14.72
C GLN A 107 -23.71 5.72 -16.16
N SER A 108 -22.88 6.13 -17.12
CA SER A 108 -23.28 6.26 -18.51
C SER A 108 -23.20 4.95 -19.27
N GLY A 109 -24.17 4.70 -20.15
CA GLY A 109 -24.11 3.54 -21.05
C GLY A 109 -23.00 3.66 -22.09
N PRO A 110 -22.59 2.56 -22.75
CA PRO A 110 -21.45 2.53 -23.66
C PRO A 110 -21.51 3.53 -24.84
N LEU A 111 -22.72 4.00 -25.21
CA LEU A 111 -22.93 4.93 -26.30
C LEU A 111 -22.96 6.41 -25.88
N THR A 112 -23.08 6.68 -24.56
CA THR A 112 -23.17 8.02 -23.98
C THR A 112 -22.01 8.35 -23.07
N ARG A 113 -21.05 7.44 -22.97
CA ARG A 113 -19.88 7.54 -22.10
C ARG A 113 -18.98 8.68 -22.55
N GLU A 114 -18.69 9.57 -21.62
CA GLU A 114 -17.73 10.64 -21.79
C GLU A 114 -16.59 10.42 -20.81
N ASP A 115 -15.43 10.05 -21.33
CA ASP A 115 -14.21 9.90 -20.55
C ASP A 115 -13.53 11.27 -20.37
N ASP A 116 -12.80 11.43 -19.28
CA ASP A 116 -12.01 12.63 -19.01
C ASP A 116 -10.60 12.26 -18.57
N LEU A 117 -9.76 13.27 -18.40
CA LEU A 117 -8.39 13.10 -17.90
C LEU A 117 -8.36 13.37 -16.40
N GLY A 118 -7.77 12.47 -15.64
CA GLY A 118 -7.58 12.62 -14.19
C GLY A 118 -6.12 12.75 -13.80
N VAL A 119 -5.86 13.55 -12.78
CA VAL A 119 -4.55 13.74 -12.17
C VAL A 119 -4.62 13.41 -10.68
N PHE A 120 -3.65 12.66 -10.21
CA PHE A 120 -3.44 12.37 -8.79
C PHE A 120 -2.07 12.86 -8.34
N LEU A 121 -2.04 13.58 -7.24
CA LEU A 121 -0.82 13.96 -6.53
C LEU A 121 -0.95 13.57 -5.06
N GLY A 122 0.12 13.01 -4.49
CA GLY A 122 0.15 12.58 -3.10
C GLY A 122 1.50 12.80 -2.44
N LEU A 123 1.44 13.06 -1.15
CA LEU A 123 2.60 13.07 -0.26
C LEU A 123 2.27 12.23 0.97
N SER A 124 3.14 11.31 1.34
CA SER A 124 2.94 10.50 2.53
C SER A 124 4.23 10.32 3.32
N GLY A 125 4.10 10.21 4.63
CA GLY A 125 5.20 9.91 5.52
C GLY A 125 4.80 8.90 6.56
N ASP A 126 5.75 8.08 6.97
CA ASP A 126 5.60 7.13 8.06
C ASP A 126 6.82 7.17 8.99
N TRP A 127 6.57 6.86 10.25
CA TRP A 127 7.59 6.58 11.25
C TRP A 127 7.18 5.34 12.04
N GLU A 128 8.11 4.43 12.25
CA GLU A 128 7.85 3.18 12.94
C GLU A 128 9.02 2.75 13.82
N THR A 129 8.67 2.09 14.90
CA THR A 129 9.55 1.28 15.74
C THR A 129 9.04 -0.16 15.73
N ARG A 130 9.60 -1.03 16.54
CA ARG A 130 9.03 -2.37 16.72
C ARG A 130 7.68 -2.38 17.46
N ARG A 131 7.26 -1.26 18.09
CA ARG A 131 6.03 -1.16 18.89
C ARG A 131 5.09 -0.03 18.51
N TYR A 132 5.58 1.02 17.89
CA TYR A 132 4.80 2.22 17.59
C TYR A 132 4.87 2.54 16.11
N PHE A 133 3.74 2.92 15.56
CA PHE A 133 3.60 3.33 14.16
C PHE A 133 2.83 4.64 14.09
N VAL A 134 3.32 5.56 13.27
CA VAL A 134 2.64 6.81 12.93
C VAL A 134 2.75 6.99 11.42
N SER A 135 1.66 7.37 10.77
CA SER A 135 1.72 7.82 9.37
C SER A 135 0.79 8.99 9.11
N VAL A 136 1.15 9.78 8.12
CA VAL A 136 0.34 10.88 7.58
C VAL A 136 0.36 10.82 6.06
N ALA A 137 -0.73 11.20 5.42
CA ALA A 137 -0.83 11.31 3.98
C ALA A 137 -1.69 12.51 3.62
N ALA A 138 -1.31 13.21 2.56
CA ALA A 138 -2.09 14.25 1.89
C ALA A 138 -2.20 13.88 0.43
N GLU A 139 -3.41 13.89 -0.11
CA GLU A 139 -3.73 13.51 -1.48
C GLU A 139 -4.60 14.58 -2.11
N HIS A 140 -4.38 14.82 -3.40
CA HIS A 140 -5.22 15.66 -4.23
C HIS A 140 -5.55 14.93 -5.53
N TRP A 141 -6.81 14.90 -5.89
CA TRP A 141 -7.36 14.32 -7.09
C TRP A 141 -8.07 15.41 -7.89
N ASP A 142 -7.71 15.56 -9.15
CA ASP A 142 -8.47 16.29 -10.15
C ASP A 142 -9.00 15.25 -11.14
N ASN A 143 -10.31 15.08 -11.17
CA ASN A 143 -11.00 14.08 -11.99
C ASN A 143 -11.80 14.74 -13.12
N GLY A 144 -11.32 15.90 -13.58
CA GLY A 144 -11.96 16.67 -14.64
C GLY A 144 -13.39 17.04 -14.29
N ARG A 145 -14.36 16.65 -15.10
CA ARG A 145 -15.79 16.98 -14.87
C ARG A 145 -16.41 16.35 -13.61
N PHE A 146 -15.79 15.30 -13.05
CA PHE A 146 -16.22 14.70 -11.77
C PHE A 146 -15.71 15.49 -10.55
N GLY A 147 -15.06 16.62 -10.80
CA GLY A 147 -14.58 17.53 -9.76
C GLY A 147 -13.23 17.14 -9.18
N ASP A 148 -12.82 17.93 -8.22
CA ASP A 148 -11.57 17.76 -7.50
C ASP A 148 -11.84 17.53 -6.01
N PHE A 149 -10.95 16.82 -5.36
CA PHE A 149 -10.99 16.71 -3.91
C PHE A 149 -9.59 16.54 -3.31
N SER A 150 -9.48 16.92 -2.04
CA SER A 150 -8.31 16.67 -1.22
C SER A 150 -8.66 15.75 -0.06
N SER A 151 -7.70 14.93 0.34
CA SER A 151 -7.84 14.01 1.46
C SER A 151 -6.59 14.06 2.33
N PHE A 152 -6.79 14.15 3.64
CA PHE A 152 -5.74 14.07 4.64
C PHE A 152 -6.01 12.86 5.53
N ARG A 153 -5.03 12.01 5.71
CA ARG A 153 -5.13 10.78 6.51
C ARG A 153 -4.01 10.73 7.53
N SER A 154 -4.35 10.34 8.75
CA SER A 154 -3.39 10.08 9.82
C SER A 154 -3.68 8.73 10.45
N ARG A 155 -2.62 7.99 10.83
CA ARG A 155 -2.73 6.71 11.53
C ARG A 155 -1.79 6.67 12.72
N LEU A 156 -2.28 6.09 13.81
CA LEU A 156 -1.51 5.77 15.00
C LEU A 156 -1.68 4.28 15.28
N GLY A 157 -0.60 3.58 15.57
CA GLY A 157 -0.63 2.15 15.82
C GLY A 157 0.29 1.72 16.95
N ILE A 158 -0.13 0.65 17.64
CA ILE A 158 0.66 -0.02 18.65
C ILE A 158 0.69 -1.53 18.39
N ALA A 159 1.87 -2.13 18.47
CA ALA A 159 2.01 -3.59 18.48
C ALA A 159 1.85 -4.09 19.94
N PRO A 160 0.85 -4.94 20.23
CA PRO A 160 0.63 -5.45 21.60
C PRO A 160 1.79 -6.33 22.07
N TYR A 161 2.54 -6.91 21.14
CA TYR A 161 3.77 -7.67 21.41
C TYR A 161 4.81 -7.40 20.33
N VAL A 162 6.07 -7.68 20.64
CA VAL A 162 7.17 -7.63 19.68
C VAL A 162 7.42 -9.04 19.17
N ALA A 163 7.07 -9.28 17.90
CA ALA A 163 7.27 -10.58 17.26
C ALA A 163 8.72 -10.76 16.77
N ASN A 164 9.15 -12.02 16.68
CA ASN A 164 10.41 -12.38 16.04
C ASN A 164 10.30 -12.28 14.52
N THR A 165 11.43 -12.17 13.83
CA THR A 165 11.48 -12.17 12.36
C THR A 165 10.79 -13.40 11.79
N GLY A 166 9.90 -13.22 10.81
CA GLY A 166 9.13 -14.29 10.17
C GLY A 166 7.88 -14.74 10.93
N ALA A 167 7.71 -14.31 12.19
CA ALA A 167 6.45 -14.55 12.92
C ALA A 167 5.36 -13.57 12.48
N LEU A 168 4.12 -13.82 12.90
CA LEU A 168 3.02 -12.89 12.69
C LEU A 168 3.22 -11.63 13.54
N HIS A 169 3.23 -10.48 12.90
CA HIS A 169 3.21 -9.17 13.55
C HIS A 169 1.78 -8.63 13.53
N THR A 170 1.33 -8.16 14.68
CA THR A 170 -0.02 -7.63 14.87
C THR A 170 0.06 -6.19 15.35
N TRP A 171 -0.78 -5.32 14.76
CA TRP A 171 -0.90 -3.92 15.16
C TRP A 171 -2.36 -3.58 15.37
N ILE A 172 -2.65 -2.87 16.44
CA ILE A 172 -3.93 -2.21 16.69
C ILE A 172 -3.75 -0.75 16.35
N MET A 173 -4.59 -0.23 15.48
CA MET A 173 -4.41 1.11 14.93
C MET A 173 -5.72 1.88 14.95
N VAL A 174 -5.60 3.21 14.99
CA VAL A 174 -6.68 4.14 14.71
C VAL A 174 -6.30 5.01 13.52
N GLU A 175 -7.28 5.30 12.68
CA GLU A 175 -7.16 6.19 11.52
C GLU A 175 -8.10 7.38 11.71
N GLY A 176 -7.63 8.56 11.37
CA GLY A 176 -8.45 9.74 11.13
C GLY A 176 -8.29 10.17 9.68
N ARG A 177 -9.39 10.49 9.02
CA ARG A 177 -9.42 10.98 7.64
C ARG A 177 -10.23 12.27 7.57
N TYR A 178 -9.70 13.26 6.85
CA TYR A 178 -10.35 14.54 6.61
C TYR A 178 -10.46 14.80 5.11
N ARG A 179 -11.70 14.98 4.62
CA ARG A 179 -12.04 15.31 3.23
C ARG A 179 -12.94 16.55 3.23
N PRO A 180 -12.39 17.75 3.06
CA PRO A 180 -13.12 19.01 3.21
C PRO A 180 -14.29 19.17 2.24
N GLN A 181 -14.31 18.45 1.11
CA GLN A 181 -15.37 18.51 0.12
C GLN A 181 -16.61 17.66 0.46
N ARG A 182 -16.53 16.82 1.49
CA ARG A 182 -17.66 15.97 1.93
C ARG A 182 -18.48 16.66 3.04
N GLU A 183 -19.78 16.33 3.10
CA GLU A 183 -20.68 16.77 4.17
C GLU A 183 -20.15 16.32 5.54
N ASN A 184 -19.75 15.05 5.67
CA ASN A 184 -19.03 14.52 6.83
C ASN A 184 -17.53 14.57 6.54
N ALA A 185 -16.93 15.75 6.71
CA ALA A 185 -15.53 15.98 6.35
C ALA A 185 -14.54 15.15 7.16
N LEU A 186 -14.86 14.78 8.41
CA LEU A 186 -14.00 14.01 9.30
C LEU A 186 -14.60 12.63 9.55
N SER A 187 -13.81 11.58 9.34
CA SER A 187 -14.17 10.20 9.68
C SER A 187 -13.02 9.53 10.45
N GLY A 188 -13.35 8.49 11.21
CA GLY A 188 -12.41 7.71 11.98
C GLY A 188 -12.60 6.21 11.75
N ALA A 189 -11.53 5.43 11.90
CA ALA A 189 -11.62 3.98 11.81
C ALA A 189 -10.71 3.30 12.84
N ALA A 190 -11.15 2.12 13.31
CA ALA A 190 -10.32 1.18 14.07
C ALA A 190 -9.82 0.08 13.14
N ILE A 191 -8.52 -0.23 13.19
CA ILE A 191 -7.87 -1.14 12.24
C ILE A 191 -7.04 -2.17 12.99
N LEU A 192 -7.17 -3.43 12.59
CA LEU A 192 -6.28 -4.53 12.93
C LEU A 192 -5.38 -4.80 11.73
N ARG A 193 -4.06 -4.61 11.88
CA ARG A 193 -3.06 -4.96 10.86
C ARG A 193 -2.35 -6.24 11.24
N LEU A 194 -2.29 -7.16 10.30
CA LEU A 194 -1.59 -8.43 10.39
C LEU A 194 -0.51 -8.47 9.31
N PHE A 195 0.72 -8.70 9.71
CA PHE A 195 1.84 -8.78 8.78
C PHE A 195 2.64 -10.05 8.98
N LYS A 196 2.85 -10.83 7.91
CA LYS A 196 3.68 -12.04 7.91
C LYS A 196 4.34 -12.27 6.56
N GLY A 197 5.67 -12.31 6.55
CA GLY A 197 6.45 -12.49 5.32
C GLY A 197 6.24 -11.34 4.34
N ALA A 198 5.73 -11.64 3.16
CA ALA A 198 5.43 -10.65 2.11
C ALA A 198 3.98 -10.12 2.15
N ASN A 199 3.16 -10.60 3.09
CA ASN A 199 1.73 -10.31 3.16
C ASN A 199 1.42 -9.35 4.30
N LEU A 200 0.69 -8.28 4.01
CA LEU A 200 0.09 -7.39 4.99
C LEU A 200 -1.41 -7.32 4.74
N LEU A 201 -2.19 -7.62 5.76
CA LEU A 201 -3.65 -7.53 5.76
C LEU A 201 -4.09 -6.52 6.81
N GLU A 202 -4.98 -5.61 6.43
CA GLU A 202 -5.68 -4.72 7.36
C GLU A 202 -7.18 -4.98 7.28
N LEU A 203 -7.78 -5.16 8.44
CA LEU A 203 -9.21 -5.26 8.63
C LEU A 203 -9.64 -4.13 9.57
N GLY A 204 -10.65 -3.39 9.21
CA GLY A 204 -11.10 -2.26 10.00
C GLY A 204 -12.59 -2.02 9.90
N VAL A 205 -13.06 -1.16 10.76
CA VAL A 205 -14.42 -0.63 10.75
C VAL A 205 -14.32 0.87 11.03
N ASP A 206 -15.07 1.66 10.27
CA ASP A 206 -15.14 3.10 10.46
C ASP A 206 -16.21 3.49 11.49
N ASP A 207 -16.36 4.79 11.72
CA ASP A 207 -17.32 5.39 12.65
C ASP A 207 -18.79 5.33 12.17
N GLN A 208 -19.02 4.90 10.92
CA GLN A 208 -20.35 4.62 10.37
C GLN A 208 -20.70 3.12 10.37
N GLY A 209 -19.75 2.27 10.77
CA GLY A 209 -19.90 0.81 10.79
C GLY A 209 -19.54 0.14 9.46
N GLU A 210 -18.97 0.89 8.50
CA GLU A 210 -18.53 0.35 7.22
C GLU A 210 -17.19 -0.36 7.32
N ALA A 211 -17.06 -1.45 6.55
CA ALA A 211 -15.86 -2.28 6.59
C ALA A 211 -14.72 -1.70 5.78
N LEU A 212 -13.50 -1.80 6.32
CA LEU A 212 -12.24 -1.50 5.66
C LEU A 212 -11.45 -2.80 5.47
N LEU A 213 -10.99 -3.05 4.24
CA LEU A 213 -10.16 -4.19 3.89
C LEU A 213 -9.01 -3.73 2.99
N ASN A 214 -7.79 -3.77 3.52
CA ASN A 214 -6.60 -3.50 2.74
C ASN A 214 -5.70 -4.73 2.70
N TYR A 215 -5.09 -4.95 1.56
CA TYR A 215 -4.14 -6.05 1.39
C TYR A 215 -2.94 -5.59 0.58
N ILE A 216 -1.76 -5.93 1.05
CA ILE A 216 -0.51 -5.65 0.33
C ILE A 216 0.30 -6.93 0.24
N TYR A 217 0.77 -7.21 -0.97
CA TYR A 217 1.62 -8.35 -1.29
C TYR A 217 2.83 -7.90 -2.11
N THR A 218 4.02 -8.29 -1.66
CA THR A 218 5.28 -8.00 -2.36
C THR A 218 5.92 -9.31 -2.81
N PHE A 219 6.28 -9.44 -4.11
CA PHE A 219 6.80 -10.67 -4.74
C PHE A 219 7.90 -10.38 -5.76
#